data_e2234075db41214deec244c9a012f956
#
_entry.id   e2234075db41214deec244c9a012f956
#
_cell.length_a   1.000
_cell.length_b   1.000
_cell.length_c   1.000
_cell.angle_alpha   90.00
_cell.angle_beta   90.00
_cell.angle_gamma   90.00
#
_symmetry.space_group_name_H-M   'P 1'
#
loop_
_entity.id
_entity.type
_entity.pdbx_description
1 polymer ?
#
loop_
_entity_poly.entity_id
_entity_poly.type
_entity_poly.pdbx_seq_one_letter_code
_entity_poly.pdbx_strand_id
1 'polypeptide(L)'
;MIERIPPLMVHTPQGLAGRLQRDGGYVFTFDHWASPASAPALSMPLRVKPYEHPTLPPIFQMNLPEGYVLEQLRSRLAKTTGMDPLLLLTVIGSQAPIGRLRYGLDGSAPNDAPAPGEHLADLLASRGSRDLFARLLDTYLLRSGVGGVQPKVLVPEAADGTAPASKASVATAELIVKSGLGEYPGLAINEFICMSIVQRASIPVPEFHLSDDGELFVMRRFDRPADGRILGFEDMLVLAGRDADKKYEGSYGLVLKLLRLYCAARYLPAAREQLFDMVALSCILGNGDAHMKNFGVLYDDVLADGGNPDGSGGVRIAPAYDIVCTRFYIPEDTLALTLGGSRTFFAARQGLLDFGAACDIPKARVRSRIIELAKITLRTLQDLKHMADKLPGLAEVIANEARLYLMTFEK
;
A
#
# COMPACT_ATOMS: atom_id res chain seq x y z
N MET A 1 -17.36 -8.13 -33.47
CA MET A 1 -17.96 -6.99 -32.72
C MET A 1 -17.37 -7.01 -31.32
N ILE A 2 -16.65 -5.98 -30.91
CA ILE A 2 -16.21 -5.85 -29.51
C ILE A 2 -17.50 -5.63 -28.72
N GLU A 3 -17.92 -6.58 -27.91
CA GLU A 3 -19.05 -6.42 -27.00
C GLU A 3 -18.78 -5.17 -26.16
N ARG A 4 -19.71 -4.23 -26.19
CA ARG A 4 -19.59 -2.95 -25.47
C ARG A 4 -19.72 -3.30 -23.98
N ILE A 5 -18.64 -3.19 -23.24
CA ILE A 5 -18.68 -3.37 -21.77
C ILE A 5 -19.66 -2.34 -21.21
N PRO A 6 -20.69 -2.76 -20.44
CA PRO A 6 -21.64 -1.83 -19.86
C PRO A 6 -20.93 -0.87 -18.89
N PRO A 7 -21.52 0.33 -18.63
CA PRO A 7 -20.99 1.26 -17.66
C PRO A 7 -20.83 0.60 -16.28
N LEU A 8 -19.71 0.84 -15.64
CA LEU A 8 -19.40 0.32 -14.32
C LEU A 8 -19.88 1.33 -13.27
N MET A 9 -20.75 0.92 -12.38
CA MET A 9 -21.20 1.74 -11.26
C MET A 9 -20.14 1.76 -10.18
N VAL A 10 -19.78 2.95 -9.72
CA VAL A 10 -18.75 3.19 -8.69
C VAL A 10 -19.45 3.57 -7.39
N HIS A 11 -19.24 2.78 -6.36
CA HIS A 11 -19.79 2.96 -5.02
C HIS A 11 -18.72 3.29 -4.01
N THR A 12 -19.10 4.02 -2.98
CA THR A 12 -18.32 4.28 -1.77
C THR A 12 -19.19 3.94 -0.55
N PRO A 13 -18.65 3.89 0.67
CA PRO A 13 -19.47 3.75 1.88
C PRO A 13 -20.51 4.86 2.04
N GLN A 14 -20.29 6.02 1.40
CA GLN A 14 -21.22 7.17 1.43
C GLN A 14 -22.30 7.11 0.32
N GLY A 15 -22.32 6.04 -0.48
CA GLY A 15 -23.32 5.79 -1.51
C GLY A 15 -22.75 5.71 -2.93
N LEU A 16 -23.66 5.71 -3.90
CA LEU A 16 -23.31 5.70 -5.33
C LEU A 16 -22.60 7.00 -5.70
N ALA A 17 -21.36 6.89 -6.20
CA ALA A 17 -20.59 8.02 -6.70
C ALA A 17 -20.95 8.37 -8.13
N GLY A 18 -21.09 7.37 -9.00
CA GLY A 18 -21.35 7.60 -10.42
C GLY A 18 -21.03 6.39 -11.28
N ARG A 19 -20.82 6.63 -12.55
CA ARG A 19 -20.55 5.61 -13.55
C ARG A 19 -19.24 5.86 -14.29
N LEU A 20 -18.49 4.79 -14.49
CA LEU A 20 -17.26 4.77 -15.27
C LEU A 20 -17.53 4.01 -16.56
N GLN A 21 -17.22 4.60 -17.70
CA GLN A 21 -17.43 4.00 -19.02
C GLN A 21 -16.29 4.31 -19.98
N ARG A 22 -16.23 3.56 -21.07
CA ARG A 22 -15.30 3.79 -22.17
C ARG A 22 -16.01 4.50 -23.32
N ASP A 23 -15.51 5.66 -23.70
CA ASP A 23 -16.03 6.46 -24.82
C ASP A 23 -14.88 7.26 -25.46
N GLY A 24 -14.16 6.64 -26.41
CA GLY A 24 -12.93 7.20 -27.00
C GLY A 24 -11.73 7.26 -26.04
N GLY A 25 -11.97 7.23 -24.75
CA GLY A 25 -11.11 7.18 -23.59
C GLY A 25 -11.92 6.63 -22.42
N TYR A 26 -11.63 7.08 -21.21
CA TYR A 26 -12.41 6.74 -20.02
C TYR A 26 -13.13 7.98 -19.51
N VAL A 27 -14.41 7.82 -19.22
CA VAL A 27 -15.28 8.90 -18.76
C VAL A 27 -15.92 8.49 -17.44
N PHE A 28 -15.71 9.28 -16.40
CA PHE A 28 -16.42 9.15 -15.14
C PHE A 28 -17.44 10.28 -15.01
N THR A 29 -18.70 9.92 -14.82
CA THR A 29 -19.80 10.87 -14.62
C THR A 29 -20.42 10.61 -13.26
N PHE A 30 -20.54 11.65 -12.45
CA PHE A 30 -21.23 11.55 -11.16
C PHE A 30 -22.71 11.18 -11.35
N ASP A 31 -23.24 10.43 -10.42
CA ASP A 31 -24.67 10.19 -10.32
C ASP A 31 -25.42 11.49 -9.96
N HIS A 32 -26.66 11.59 -10.38
CA HIS A 32 -27.49 12.77 -10.09
C HIS A 32 -27.68 12.99 -8.57
N TRP A 33 -27.69 11.92 -7.80
CA TRP A 33 -27.88 11.94 -6.34
C TRP A 33 -26.57 11.79 -5.56
N ALA A 34 -25.42 11.83 -6.25
CA ALA A 34 -24.14 11.72 -5.60
C ALA A 34 -23.92 12.87 -4.61
N SER A 35 -23.46 12.53 -3.41
CA SER A 35 -23.02 13.53 -2.44
C SER A 35 -21.54 13.88 -2.65
N PRO A 36 -21.06 15.06 -2.22
CA PRO A 36 -19.64 15.37 -2.24
C PRO A 36 -18.79 14.32 -1.51
N ALA A 37 -19.30 13.73 -0.43
CA ALA A 37 -18.62 12.70 0.34
C ALA A 37 -18.44 11.37 -0.41
N SER A 38 -19.30 11.09 -1.41
CA SER A 38 -19.20 9.89 -2.24
C SER A 38 -18.21 10.03 -3.42
N ALA A 39 -17.52 11.16 -3.56
CA ALA A 39 -16.54 11.33 -4.63
C ALA A 39 -15.46 10.22 -4.59
N PRO A 40 -15.04 9.67 -5.76
CA PRO A 40 -14.19 8.47 -5.79
C PRO A 40 -12.76 8.73 -5.29
N ALA A 41 -12.26 9.96 -5.39
CA ALA A 41 -10.90 10.32 -5.02
C ALA A 41 -10.81 11.76 -4.49
N LEU A 42 -9.78 12.05 -3.70
CA LEU A 42 -9.44 13.40 -3.24
C LEU A 42 -9.20 14.38 -4.41
N SER A 43 -8.67 13.86 -5.53
CA SER A 43 -8.41 14.63 -6.74
C SER A 43 -9.62 14.76 -7.69
N MET A 44 -10.75 14.09 -7.38
CA MET A 44 -11.95 14.07 -8.20
C MET A 44 -13.18 14.58 -7.44
N PRO A 45 -13.23 15.85 -7.00
CA PRO A 45 -14.38 16.41 -6.29
C PRO A 45 -15.64 16.39 -7.14
N LEU A 46 -16.80 16.37 -6.49
CA LEU A 46 -18.11 16.40 -7.15
C LEU A 46 -18.22 17.60 -8.09
N ARG A 47 -18.60 17.33 -9.35
CA ARG A 47 -18.87 18.34 -10.36
C ARG A 47 -19.86 17.83 -11.42
N VAL A 48 -20.53 18.75 -12.13
CA VAL A 48 -21.48 18.42 -13.19
C VAL A 48 -20.77 17.91 -14.44
N LYS A 49 -19.64 18.53 -14.82
CA LYS A 49 -18.88 18.13 -16.01
C LYS A 49 -18.20 16.78 -15.78
N PRO A 50 -18.32 15.81 -16.69
CA PRO A 50 -17.61 14.53 -16.56
C PRO A 50 -16.09 14.69 -16.44
N TYR A 51 -15.45 13.69 -15.82
CA TYR A 51 -14.01 13.52 -15.85
C TYR A 51 -13.64 12.65 -17.03
N GLU A 52 -12.89 13.21 -17.95
CA GLU A 52 -12.44 12.56 -19.18
C GLU A 52 -10.94 12.33 -19.12
N HIS A 53 -10.51 11.10 -19.38
CA HIS A 53 -9.11 10.69 -19.36
C HIS A 53 -8.80 9.79 -20.56
N PRO A 54 -7.62 9.93 -21.19
CA PRO A 54 -7.21 9.04 -22.28
C PRO A 54 -6.96 7.61 -21.77
N THR A 55 -6.47 7.47 -20.56
CA THR A 55 -6.23 6.20 -19.83
C THR A 55 -7.25 6.06 -18.70
N LEU A 56 -7.34 4.88 -18.10
CA LEU A 56 -8.14 4.71 -16.87
C LEU A 56 -7.64 5.68 -15.81
N PRO A 57 -8.50 6.47 -15.14
CA PRO A 57 -8.03 7.40 -14.09
C PRO A 57 -7.25 6.70 -12.99
N PRO A 58 -6.17 7.30 -12.46
CA PRO A 58 -5.23 6.65 -11.54
C PRO A 58 -5.87 6.00 -10.31
N ILE A 59 -6.92 6.59 -9.75
CA ILE A 59 -7.65 6.00 -8.62
C ILE A 59 -8.26 4.64 -8.95
N PHE A 60 -8.74 4.44 -10.17
CA PHE A 60 -9.26 3.16 -10.62
C PHE A 60 -8.15 2.19 -11.03
N GLN A 61 -7.03 2.71 -11.57
CA GLN A 61 -5.84 1.89 -11.84
C GLN A 61 -5.27 1.25 -10.57
N MET A 62 -5.33 1.95 -9.43
CA MET A 62 -4.84 1.46 -8.14
C MET A 62 -5.53 0.15 -7.71
N ASN A 63 -6.76 -0.08 -8.14
CA ASN A 63 -7.52 -1.29 -7.85
C ASN A 63 -7.31 -2.41 -8.88
N LEU A 64 -6.50 -2.18 -9.92
CA LEU A 64 -6.11 -3.24 -10.85
C LEU A 64 -4.96 -4.08 -10.29
N PRO A 65 -4.94 -5.39 -10.57
CA PRO A 65 -3.81 -6.23 -10.24
C PRO A 65 -2.60 -5.87 -11.09
N GLU A 66 -1.42 -6.06 -10.53
CA GLU A 66 -0.14 -5.88 -11.21
C GLU A 66 0.73 -7.13 -11.07
N GLY A 67 1.85 -7.18 -11.81
CA GLY A 67 2.87 -8.20 -11.68
C GLY A 67 2.31 -9.62 -11.73
N TYR A 68 2.71 -10.45 -10.77
CA TYR A 68 2.38 -11.87 -10.70
C TYR A 68 0.87 -12.15 -10.74
N VAL A 69 0.06 -11.39 -10.00
CA VAL A 69 -1.41 -11.57 -9.95
C VAL A 69 -2.02 -11.32 -11.32
N LEU A 70 -1.58 -10.27 -12.03
CA LEU A 70 -2.05 -9.97 -13.38
C LEU A 70 -1.67 -11.09 -14.38
N GLU A 71 -0.47 -11.66 -14.27
CA GLU A 71 -0.02 -12.77 -15.11
C GLU A 71 -0.85 -14.02 -14.86
N GLN A 72 -1.15 -14.36 -13.60
CA GLN A 72 -2.02 -15.47 -13.25
C GLN A 72 -3.44 -15.28 -13.79
N LEU A 73 -3.99 -14.06 -13.71
CA LEU A 73 -5.28 -13.73 -14.31
C LEU A 73 -5.24 -13.88 -15.84
N ARG A 74 -4.20 -13.38 -16.49
CA ARG A 74 -4.01 -13.51 -17.94
C ARG A 74 -4.00 -14.98 -18.37
N SER A 75 -3.25 -15.82 -17.66
CA SER A 75 -3.15 -17.24 -17.99
C SER A 75 -4.50 -17.97 -17.91
N ARG A 76 -5.37 -17.55 -16.99
CA ARG A 76 -6.68 -18.17 -16.73
C ARG A 76 -7.81 -17.59 -17.59
N LEU A 77 -7.79 -16.28 -17.84
CA LEU A 77 -8.84 -15.55 -18.55
C LEU A 77 -8.56 -15.37 -20.04
N ALA A 78 -7.33 -15.57 -20.50
CA ALA A 78 -6.89 -15.31 -21.88
C ALA A 78 -7.69 -16.07 -22.97
N LYS A 79 -8.41 -17.13 -22.58
CA LYS A 79 -9.25 -17.90 -23.52
C LYS A 79 -10.66 -17.35 -23.72
N THR A 80 -11.10 -16.41 -22.86
CA THR A 80 -12.51 -16.00 -22.81
C THR A 80 -12.76 -14.53 -23.13
N THR A 81 -11.84 -13.62 -22.77
CA THR A 81 -12.07 -12.18 -22.98
C THR A 81 -10.74 -11.42 -23.03
N GLY A 82 -10.67 -10.37 -23.85
CA GLY A 82 -9.55 -9.43 -23.81
C GLY A 82 -9.41 -8.83 -22.40
N MET A 83 -8.18 -8.50 -21.98
CA MET A 83 -7.86 -7.95 -20.65
C MET A 83 -8.26 -6.46 -20.57
N ASP A 84 -9.55 -6.16 -20.80
CA ASP A 84 -10.06 -4.80 -20.66
C ASP A 84 -10.05 -4.38 -19.18
N PRO A 85 -9.48 -3.22 -18.83
CA PRO A 85 -9.44 -2.73 -17.46
C PRO A 85 -10.80 -2.62 -16.75
N LEU A 86 -11.87 -2.26 -17.47
CA LEU A 86 -13.22 -2.21 -16.89
C LEU A 86 -13.74 -3.59 -16.53
N LEU A 87 -13.45 -4.59 -17.37
CA LEU A 87 -13.81 -5.97 -17.06
C LEU A 87 -13.05 -6.46 -15.82
N LEU A 88 -11.76 -6.17 -15.73
CA LEU A 88 -10.96 -6.51 -14.54
C LEU A 88 -11.53 -5.85 -13.28
N LEU A 89 -11.89 -4.57 -13.33
CA LEU A 89 -12.52 -3.88 -12.20
C LEU A 89 -13.87 -4.51 -11.84
N THR A 90 -14.65 -4.98 -12.82
CA THR A 90 -15.92 -5.66 -12.54
C THR A 90 -15.70 -6.96 -11.75
N VAL A 91 -14.70 -7.75 -12.16
CA VAL A 91 -14.45 -9.06 -11.55
C VAL A 91 -13.81 -8.92 -10.17
N ILE A 92 -12.82 -8.04 -10.04
CA ILE A 92 -12.00 -7.90 -8.83
C ILE A 92 -12.63 -6.91 -7.85
N GLY A 93 -13.16 -5.82 -8.37
CA GLY A 93 -13.61 -4.67 -7.59
C GLY A 93 -14.98 -4.85 -6.92
N SER A 94 -15.71 -5.92 -7.23
CA SER A 94 -16.98 -6.22 -6.56
C SER A 94 -16.77 -6.73 -5.12
N GLN A 95 -15.58 -7.20 -4.79
CA GLN A 95 -15.39 -7.97 -3.56
C GLN A 95 -14.69 -7.21 -2.43
N ALA A 96 -13.55 -6.64 -2.56
CA ALA A 96 -12.91 -5.80 -1.55
C ALA A 96 -11.58 -5.21 -2.03
N PRO A 97 -11.58 -4.34 -3.03
CA PRO A 97 -10.35 -3.71 -3.50
C PRO A 97 -9.73 -2.85 -2.39
N ILE A 98 -8.48 -2.48 -2.58
CA ILE A 98 -7.79 -1.54 -1.67
C ILE A 98 -8.52 -0.20 -1.66
N GLY A 99 -8.69 0.37 -0.49
CA GLY A 99 -9.44 1.61 -0.28
C GLY A 99 -10.95 1.37 -0.20
N ARG A 100 -11.72 2.40 -0.49
CA ARG A 100 -13.17 2.43 -0.21
C ARG A 100 -14.06 2.25 -1.43
N LEU A 101 -13.48 2.13 -2.63
CA LEU A 101 -14.27 1.98 -3.86
C LEU A 101 -14.79 0.55 -4.01
N ARG A 102 -15.99 0.45 -4.55
CA ARG A 102 -16.64 -0.78 -4.97
C ARG A 102 -17.20 -0.61 -6.36
N TYR A 103 -17.21 -1.70 -7.13
CA TYR A 103 -17.63 -1.67 -8.52
C TYR A 103 -18.73 -2.69 -8.78
N GLY A 104 -19.77 -2.29 -9.51
CA GLY A 104 -20.91 -3.14 -9.87
C GLY A 104 -21.39 -2.87 -11.29
N LEU A 105 -22.14 -3.82 -11.86
CA LEU A 105 -22.86 -3.64 -13.12
C LEU A 105 -24.30 -3.23 -12.81
N ASP A 106 -24.84 -2.23 -13.55
CA ASP A 106 -26.24 -1.81 -13.55
C ASP A 106 -27.02 -1.99 -12.23
N GLY A 107 -26.87 -1.01 -11.32
CA GLY A 107 -27.74 -0.86 -10.14
C GLY A 107 -27.66 -1.99 -9.11
N SER A 108 -26.95 -3.07 -9.37
CA SER A 108 -26.66 -4.07 -8.35
C SER A 108 -25.66 -3.51 -7.34
N ALA A 109 -26.07 -3.40 -6.08
CA ALA A 109 -25.10 -3.20 -5.01
C ALA A 109 -24.04 -4.31 -5.11
N PRO A 110 -22.75 -3.98 -4.88
CA PRO A 110 -21.71 -4.99 -4.87
C PRO A 110 -22.12 -6.16 -3.98
N ASN A 111 -21.93 -7.38 -4.48
CA ASN A 111 -22.31 -8.57 -3.73
C ASN A 111 -21.38 -8.73 -2.52
N ASP A 112 -21.89 -8.46 -1.33
CA ASP A 112 -21.18 -8.60 -0.05
C ASP A 112 -21.22 -10.05 0.49
N ALA A 113 -21.44 -11.06 -0.37
CA ALA A 113 -21.42 -12.45 0.07
C ALA A 113 -20.05 -12.76 0.70
N PRO A 114 -20.02 -13.15 1.98
CA PRO A 114 -18.76 -13.44 2.65
C PRO A 114 -18.10 -14.64 1.97
N ALA A 115 -16.84 -14.47 1.53
CA ALA A 115 -16.06 -15.63 1.17
C ALA A 115 -15.63 -16.37 2.44
N PRO A 116 -15.39 -17.69 2.34
CA PRO A 116 -14.79 -18.41 3.45
C PRO A 116 -13.46 -17.72 3.83
N GLY A 117 -13.25 -17.47 5.12
CA GLY A 117 -12.03 -16.88 5.64
C GLY A 117 -11.01 -17.92 6.03
N GLU A 118 -9.78 -17.52 6.18
CA GLU A 118 -8.68 -18.33 6.72
C GLU A 118 -8.34 -17.86 8.14
N HIS A 119 -8.04 -18.79 9.04
CA HIS A 119 -7.55 -18.40 10.37
C HIS A 119 -6.09 -17.95 10.29
N LEU A 120 -5.78 -16.81 10.88
CA LEU A 120 -4.41 -16.30 10.91
C LEU A 120 -3.43 -17.33 11.50
N ALA A 121 -3.84 -18.01 12.57
CA ALA A 121 -3.02 -19.06 13.21
C ALA A 121 -2.65 -20.19 12.23
N ASP A 122 -3.57 -20.63 11.38
CA ASP A 122 -3.32 -21.68 10.40
C ASP A 122 -2.37 -21.22 9.29
N LEU A 123 -2.49 -19.95 8.87
CA LEU A 123 -1.58 -19.37 7.91
C LEU A 123 -0.15 -19.31 8.45
N LEU A 124 0.01 -18.96 9.74
CA LEU A 124 1.32 -18.83 10.39
C LEU A 124 1.97 -20.17 10.73
N ALA A 125 1.19 -21.18 11.14
CA ALA A 125 1.68 -22.51 11.50
C ALA A 125 2.02 -23.39 10.28
N SER A 126 1.80 -22.89 9.05
CA SER A 126 2.05 -23.67 7.84
C SER A 126 3.52 -24.03 7.70
N ARG A 127 3.77 -25.31 7.37
CA ARG A 127 5.09 -25.85 7.00
C ARG A 127 5.15 -26.22 5.50
N GLY A 128 4.10 -25.96 4.75
CA GLY A 128 3.98 -26.18 3.33
C GLY A 128 3.49 -24.91 2.63
N SER A 129 4.13 -23.77 2.93
CA SER A 129 3.67 -22.45 2.49
C SER A 129 3.57 -22.30 0.99
N ARG A 130 4.32 -23.05 0.18
CA ARG A 130 4.16 -23.07 -1.28
C ARG A 130 2.79 -23.55 -1.70
N ASP A 131 2.39 -24.72 -1.22
CA ASP A 131 1.10 -25.34 -1.57
C ASP A 131 -0.05 -24.51 -0.99
N LEU A 132 0.14 -24.00 0.25
CA LEU A 132 -0.80 -23.09 0.88
C LEU A 132 -0.99 -21.82 0.05
N PHE A 133 0.09 -21.15 -0.35
CA PHE A 133 0.00 -19.92 -1.15
C PHE A 133 -0.64 -20.18 -2.52
N ALA A 134 -0.33 -21.30 -3.18
CA ALA A 134 -0.97 -21.69 -4.43
C ALA A 134 -2.48 -21.89 -4.24
N ARG A 135 -2.91 -22.56 -3.15
CA ARG A 135 -4.32 -22.73 -2.79
C ARG A 135 -5.00 -21.40 -2.50
N LEU A 136 -4.38 -20.51 -1.73
CA LEU A 136 -4.90 -19.18 -1.45
C LEU A 136 -5.06 -18.36 -2.72
N LEU A 137 -4.07 -18.42 -3.61
CA LEU A 137 -4.14 -17.75 -4.89
C LEU A 137 -5.30 -18.29 -5.73
N ASP A 138 -5.46 -19.60 -5.80
CA ASP A 138 -6.56 -20.23 -6.54
C ASP A 138 -7.93 -19.82 -5.99
N THR A 139 -8.05 -19.73 -4.67
CA THR A 139 -9.30 -19.41 -3.98
C THR A 139 -9.65 -17.92 -4.06
N TYR A 140 -8.65 -17.05 -3.92
CA TYR A 140 -8.86 -15.61 -3.72
C TYR A 140 -8.32 -14.72 -4.84
N LEU A 141 -7.86 -15.30 -5.96
CA LEU A 141 -7.28 -14.55 -7.08
C LEU A 141 -8.20 -13.42 -7.57
N LEU A 142 -9.48 -13.71 -7.74
CA LEU A 142 -10.48 -12.75 -8.22
C LEU A 142 -10.86 -11.66 -7.20
N ARG A 143 -10.34 -11.76 -5.95
CA ARG A 143 -10.51 -10.75 -4.90
C ARG A 143 -9.28 -9.87 -4.74
N SER A 144 -8.17 -10.23 -5.37
CA SER A 144 -6.86 -9.65 -5.10
C SER A 144 -6.58 -8.44 -5.99
N GLY A 145 -7.41 -7.42 -5.89
CA GLY A 145 -7.16 -6.09 -6.49
C GLY A 145 -6.10 -5.33 -5.69
N VAL A 146 -4.86 -5.83 -5.70
CA VAL A 146 -3.72 -5.21 -5.01
C VAL A 146 -2.53 -5.11 -5.97
N GLY A 147 -1.96 -3.91 -6.08
CA GLY A 147 -0.82 -3.64 -6.93
C GLY A 147 0.50 -4.15 -6.36
N GLY A 148 1.53 -4.25 -7.23
CA GLY A 148 2.91 -4.60 -6.89
C GLY A 148 3.40 -5.90 -7.55
N VAL A 149 4.73 -6.03 -7.68
CA VAL A 149 5.38 -7.11 -8.42
C VAL A 149 5.41 -8.42 -7.62
N GLN A 150 5.64 -8.34 -6.32
CA GLN A 150 5.71 -9.50 -5.44
C GLN A 150 4.40 -10.29 -5.45
N PRO A 151 4.43 -11.65 -5.47
CA PRO A 151 3.26 -12.49 -5.34
C PRO A 151 2.52 -12.21 -4.02
N LYS A 152 1.25 -11.76 -4.12
CA LYS A 152 0.42 -11.43 -2.97
C LYS A 152 -1.06 -11.70 -3.24
N VAL A 153 -1.82 -11.97 -2.20
CA VAL A 153 -3.25 -12.26 -2.28
C VAL A 153 -3.99 -11.62 -1.11
N LEU A 154 -5.19 -11.11 -1.36
CA LEU A 154 -6.10 -10.63 -0.32
C LEU A 154 -6.91 -11.81 0.22
N VAL A 155 -6.82 -12.06 1.52
CA VAL A 155 -7.46 -13.20 2.17
C VAL A 155 -8.39 -12.69 3.28
N PRO A 156 -9.69 -13.05 3.26
CA PRO A 156 -10.57 -12.79 4.38
C PRO A 156 -10.08 -13.53 5.62
N GLU A 157 -10.13 -12.88 6.78
CA GLU A 157 -9.84 -13.54 8.05
C GLU A 157 -11.10 -14.20 8.59
N ALA A 158 -11.01 -15.49 8.98
CA ALA A 158 -12.09 -16.17 9.64
C ALA A 158 -12.31 -15.60 11.05
N ALA A 159 -13.57 -15.33 11.41
CA ALA A 159 -13.90 -14.94 12.77
C ALA A 159 -13.65 -16.10 13.73
N ASP A 160 -12.97 -15.85 14.85
CA ASP A 160 -12.88 -16.82 15.93
C ASP A 160 -14.30 -17.15 16.44
N GLY A 161 -14.65 -18.43 16.49
CA GLY A 161 -16.00 -18.99 16.69
C GLY A 161 -16.71 -18.64 18.00
N THR A 162 -16.43 -17.52 18.65
CA THR A 162 -17.01 -17.08 19.91
C THR A 162 -17.96 -15.88 19.80
N ALA A 163 -18.09 -15.26 18.62
CA ALA A 163 -19.03 -14.14 18.43
C ALA A 163 -20.37 -14.66 17.86
N PRO A 164 -21.52 -14.36 18.49
CA PRO A 164 -22.82 -14.70 17.90
C PRO A 164 -22.96 -13.94 16.58
N ALA A 165 -23.32 -14.68 15.52
CA ALA A 165 -23.62 -14.12 14.21
C ALA A 165 -24.80 -13.14 14.34
N SER A 166 -24.51 -11.87 14.61
CA SER A 166 -25.51 -10.83 14.42
C SER A 166 -25.67 -10.61 12.93
N LYS A 167 -26.91 -10.47 12.46
CA LYS A 167 -27.28 -10.26 11.05
C LYS A 167 -26.83 -8.89 10.48
N ALA A 168 -25.94 -8.17 11.14
CA ALA A 168 -25.28 -6.96 10.63
C ALA A 168 -23.99 -7.40 9.95
N SER A 169 -23.73 -6.92 8.75
CA SER A 169 -22.54 -7.15 7.92
C SER A 169 -21.30 -7.28 8.78
N VAL A 170 -20.73 -8.46 8.88
CA VAL A 170 -19.45 -8.68 9.53
C VAL A 170 -18.42 -8.15 8.55
N ALA A 171 -17.90 -6.95 8.79
CA ALA A 171 -16.70 -6.47 8.11
C ALA A 171 -15.55 -7.36 8.59
N THR A 172 -15.19 -8.37 7.80
CA THR A 172 -14.04 -9.22 8.10
C THR A 172 -12.78 -8.42 7.91
N ALA A 173 -11.91 -8.42 8.92
CA ALA A 173 -10.54 -7.96 8.76
C ALA A 173 -9.92 -8.75 7.61
N GLU A 174 -9.29 -8.06 6.68
CA GLU A 174 -8.68 -8.74 5.53
C GLU A 174 -7.16 -8.75 5.68
N LEU A 175 -6.59 -9.88 5.31
CA LEU A 175 -5.16 -10.11 5.34
C LEU A 175 -4.58 -9.91 3.95
N ILE A 176 -3.38 -9.35 3.88
CA ILE A 176 -2.52 -9.39 2.70
C ILE A 176 -1.48 -10.47 2.97
N VAL A 177 -1.55 -11.56 2.22
CA VAL A 177 -0.56 -12.65 2.29
C VAL A 177 0.40 -12.49 1.13
N LYS A 178 1.67 -12.30 1.43
CA LYS A 178 2.76 -12.19 0.46
C LYS A 178 3.65 -13.42 0.55
N SER A 179 4.09 -13.92 -0.60
CA SER A 179 4.99 -15.04 -0.68
C SER A 179 6.43 -14.57 -0.87
N GLY A 180 7.36 -15.19 -0.14
CA GLY A 180 8.80 -15.09 -0.38
C GLY A 180 9.29 -16.01 -1.50
N LEU A 181 8.38 -16.70 -2.17
CA LEU A 181 8.67 -17.62 -3.27
C LEU A 181 8.76 -16.85 -4.59
N GLY A 182 9.77 -17.15 -5.39
CA GLY A 182 9.91 -16.54 -6.70
C GLY A 182 11.33 -16.05 -6.98
N GLU A 183 11.43 -14.96 -7.71
CA GLU A 183 12.70 -14.39 -8.19
C GLU A 183 13.63 -13.92 -7.05
N TYR A 184 13.04 -13.56 -5.89
CA TYR A 184 13.77 -13.05 -4.72
C TYR A 184 13.57 -13.98 -3.52
N PRO A 185 14.39 -15.05 -3.37
CA PRO A 185 14.24 -16.01 -2.27
C PRO A 185 14.36 -15.33 -0.90
N GLY A 186 13.49 -15.72 0.04
CA GLY A 186 13.49 -15.18 1.40
C GLY A 186 12.95 -13.76 1.53
N LEU A 187 12.25 -13.23 0.51
CA LEU A 187 11.71 -11.86 0.53
C LEU A 187 10.75 -11.62 1.71
N ALA A 188 10.00 -12.65 2.14
CA ALA A 188 9.13 -12.57 3.32
C ALA A 188 9.92 -12.29 4.61
N ILE A 189 11.08 -12.95 4.79
CA ILE A 189 11.99 -12.72 5.92
C ILE A 189 12.59 -11.30 5.83
N ASN A 190 13.02 -10.89 4.64
CA ASN A 190 13.57 -9.56 4.41
C ASN A 190 12.55 -8.48 4.80
N GLU A 191 11.31 -8.56 4.30
CA GLU A 191 10.24 -7.62 4.63
C GLU A 191 9.93 -7.64 6.14
N PHE A 192 9.84 -8.82 6.76
CA PHE A 192 9.59 -8.94 8.20
C PHE A 192 10.66 -8.25 9.04
N ILE A 193 11.94 -8.42 8.71
CA ILE A 193 13.05 -7.78 9.44
C ILE A 193 13.01 -6.26 9.24
N CYS A 194 12.84 -5.79 8.01
CA CYS A 194 12.77 -4.36 7.72
C CYS A 194 11.56 -3.70 8.40
N MET A 195 10.38 -4.31 8.32
CA MET A 195 9.18 -3.81 8.99
C MET A 195 9.30 -3.83 10.51
N SER A 196 9.99 -4.81 11.08
CA SER A 196 10.30 -4.86 12.53
C SER A 196 11.21 -3.71 12.96
N ILE A 197 12.16 -3.30 12.13
CA ILE A 197 13.01 -2.13 12.38
C ILE A 197 12.16 -0.85 12.36
N VAL A 198 11.27 -0.71 11.37
CA VAL A 198 10.35 0.42 11.26
C VAL A 198 9.44 0.52 12.48
N GLN A 199 8.87 -0.60 12.92
CA GLN A 199 8.02 -0.67 14.12
C GLN A 199 8.77 -0.24 15.38
N ARG A 200 10.01 -0.72 15.56
CA ARG A 200 10.85 -0.34 16.71
C ARG A 200 11.33 1.11 16.67
N ALA A 201 11.35 1.72 15.49
CA ALA A 201 11.58 3.14 15.32
C ALA A 201 10.36 4.00 15.70
N SER A 202 9.27 3.37 16.19
CA SER A 202 8.00 4.01 16.55
C SER A 202 7.29 4.67 15.37
N ILE A 203 7.56 4.20 14.16
CA ILE A 203 6.80 4.60 12.97
C ILE A 203 5.55 3.72 12.91
N PRO A 204 4.35 4.29 12.70
CA PRO A 204 3.15 3.50 12.55
C PRO A 204 3.27 2.48 11.43
N VAL A 205 2.99 1.21 11.73
CA VAL A 205 2.94 0.07 10.81
C VAL A 205 1.64 -0.71 11.02
N PRO A 206 1.10 -1.38 10.01
CA PRO A 206 0.03 -2.35 10.23
C PRO A 206 0.53 -3.53 11.08
N GLU A 207 -0.38 -4.30 11.67
CA GLU A 207 -0.04 -5.58 12.28
C GLU A 207 0.48 -6.53 11.20
N PHE A 208 1.61 -7.19 11.46
CA PHE A 208 2.24 -8.11 10.50
C PHE A 208 2.91 -9.29 11.21
N HIS A 209 3.02 -10.38 10.49
CA HIS A 209 3.55 -11.65 10.97
C HIS A 209 4.37 -12.34 9.89
N LEU A 210 5.23 -13.27 10.31
CA LEU A 210 5.95 -14.18 9.44
C LEU A 210 5.53 -15.61 9.77
N SER A 211 5.30 -16.46 8.77
CA SER A 211 5.02 -17.88 8.99
C SER A 211 6.22 -18.60 9.64
N ASP A 212 5.95 -19.72 10.31
CA ASP A 212 6.99 -20.49 11.04
C ASP A 212 8.13 -20.95 10.13
N ASP A 213 7.82 -21.27 8.87
CA ASP A 213 8.81 -21.64 7.86
C ASP A 213 9.53 -20.43 7.22
N GLY A 214 9.02 -19.20 7.44
CA GLY A 214 9.61 -17.96 6.91
C GLY A 214 9.25 -17.65 5.47
N GLU A 215 8.31 -18.36 4.85
CA GLU A 215 7.97 -18.24 3.43
C GLU A 215 6.80 -17.28 3.17
N LEU A 216 5.95 -17.01 4.19
CA LEU A 216 4.84 -16.10 4.07
C LEU A 216 4.99 -14.90 5.00
N PHE A 217 4.86 -13.70 4.45
CA PHE A 217 4.64 -12.48 5.20
C PHE A 217 3.14 -12.17 5.17
N VAL A 218 2.52 -12.05 6.34
CA VAL A 218 1.08 -11.80 6.50
C VAL A 218 0.89 -10.47 7.18
N MET A 219 0.09 -9.58 6.59
CA MET A 219 -0.16 -8.23 7.09
C MET A 219 -1.67 -7.96 7.12
N ARG A 220 -2.17 -7.36 8.21
CA ARG A 220 -3.54 -6.85 8.26
C ARG A 220 -3.68 -5.59 7.41
N ARG A 221 -4.79 -5.48 6.71
CA ARG A 221 -5.11 -4.27 5.95
C ARG A 221 -5.40 -3.11 6.90
N PHE A 222 -4.68 -2.02 6.71
CA PHE A 222 -4.86 -0.80 7.50
C PHE A 222 -6.06 0.07 7.04
N ASP A 223 -6.58 -0.18 5.84
CA ASP A 223 -7.80 0.45 5.32
C ASP A 223 -9.09 -0.27 5.77
N ARG A 224 -8.94 -1.31 6.59
CA ARG A 224 -10.00 -2.09 7.24
C ARG A 224 -9.73 -2.18 8.74
N PRO A 225 -9.93 -1.08 9.49
CA PRO A 225 -9.74 -1.10 10.94
C PRO A 225 -10.75 -2.02 11.64
N ALA A 226 -10.40 -2.47 12.85
CA ALA A 226 -11.21 -3.42 13.63
C ALA A 226 -12.60 -2.90 14.02
N ASP A 227 -12.83 -1.59 13.95
CA ASP A 227 -14.12 -0.95 14.22
C ASP A 227 -15.13 -1.11 13.05
N GLY A 228 -14.74 -1.81 11.98
CA GLY A 228 -15.59 -2.12 10.84
C GLY A 228 -15.71 -1.00 9.80
N ARG A 229 -15.01 0.13 9.99
CA ARG A 229 -14.97 1.18 8.96
C ARG A 229 -14.23 0.71 7.71
N ILE A 230 -14.60 1.30 6.58
CA ILE A 230 -13.89 1.16 5.31
C ILE A 230 -13.25 2.51 5.00
N LEU A 231 -11.92 2.58 5.10
CA LEU A 231 -11.19 3.80 4.87
C LEU A 231 -10.82 3.96 3.39
N GLY A 232 -10.86 5.22 2.91
CA GLY A 232 -10.23 5.58 1.67
C GLY A 232 -8.71 5.49 1.81
N PHE A 233 -8.08 4.97 0.79
CA PHE A 233 -6.63 4.95 0.64
C PHE A 233 -6.28 5.44 -0.75
N GLU A 234 -5.35 6.37 -0.84
CA GLU A 234 -4.75 6.82 -2.09
C GLU A 234 -3.24 6.88 -1.94
N ASP A 235 -2.51 6.22 -2.83
CA ASP A 235 -1.07 6.35 -2.89
C ASP A 235 -0.65 7.69 -3.54
N MET A 236 0.62 8.07 -3.36
CA MET A 236 1.13 9.35 -3.87
C MET A 236 1.18 9.41 -5.40
N LEU A 237 1.14 8.26 -6.09
CA LEU A 237 1.05 8.21 -7.55
C LEU A 237 -0.34 8.63 -8.02
N VAL A 238 -1.39 8.12 -7.35
CA VAL A 238 -2.79 8.53 -7.57
C VAL A 238 -2.97 10.02 -7.30
N LEU A 239 -2.47 10.51 -6.16
CA LEU A 239 -2.54 11.92 -5.79
C LEU A 239 -1.77 12.83 -6.76
N ALA A 240 -0.73 12.31 -7.41
CA ALA A 240 0.00 13.01 -8.47
C ALA A 240 -0.73 13.00 -9.82
N GLY A 241 -1.85 12.28 -9.95
CA GLY A 241 -2.59 12.12 -11.19
C GLY A 241 -1.80 11.37 -12.27
N ARG A 242 -0.98 10.39 -11.89
CA ARG A 242 -0.07 9.65 -12.79
C ARG A 242 -0.48 8.20 -12.95
N ASP A 243 -0.24 7.67 -14.15
CA ASP A 243 -0.48 6.26 -14.47
C ASP A 243 0.47 5.31 -13.72
N ALA A 244 0.06 4.06 -13.55
CA ALA A 244 0.74 3.06 -12.73
C ALA A 244 2.19 2.78 -13.17
N ASP A 245 2.50 2.90 -14.47
CA ASP A 245 3.84 2.74 -15.03
C ASP A 245 4.83 3.84 -14.61
N LYS A 246 4.33 4.99 -14.11
CA LYS A 246 5.12 6.16 -13.69
C LYS A 246 5.55 6.13 -12.22
N LYS A 247 5.41 5.01 -11.52
CA LYS A 247 5.66 4.90 -10.07
C LYS A 247 7.09 5.26 -9.65
N TYR A 248 8.07 5.13 -10.55
CA TYR A 248 9.48 5.49 -10.31
C TYR A 248 9.85 6.90 -10.79
N GLU A 249 8.89 7.67 -11.32
CA GLU A 249 9.11 9.03 -11.73
C GLU A 249 8.81 10.01 -10.59
N GLY A 250 9.79 10.85 -10.22
CA GLY A 250 9.58 11.89 -9.21
C GLY A 250 10.69 11.99 -8.17
N SER A 251 10.34 12.59 -7.05
CA SER A 251 11.24 12.83 -5.93
C SER A 251 10.51 12.69 -4.59
N TYR A 252 11.23 12.44 -3.51
CA TYR A 252 10.65 12.51 -2.16
C TYR A 252 10.15 13.93 -1.82
N GLY A 253 10.70 14.96 -2.43
CA GLY A 253 10.17 16.32 -2.36
C GLY A 253 8.77 16.44 -2.99
N LEU A 254 8.47 15.70 -4.06
CA LEU A 254 7.13 15.64 -4.62
C LEU A 254 6.17 14.92 -3.66
N VAL A 255 6.59 13.82 -3.04
CA VAL A 255 5.80 13.11 -2.01
C VAL A 255 5.44 14.08 -0.86
N LEU A 256 6.41 14.84 -0.36
CA LEU A 256 6.17 15.86 0.67
C LEU A 256 5.19 16.95 0.20
N LYS A 257 5.33 17.41 -1.04
CA LYS A 257 4.41 18.41 -1.63
C LYS A 257 2.96 17.90 -1.66
N LEU A 258 2.77 16.66 -2.10
CA LEU A 258 1.45 16.03 -2.14
C LEU A 258 0.90 15.83 -0.73
N LEU A 259 1.73 15.38 0.22
CA LEU A 259 1.34 15.26 1.61
C LEU A 259 0.84 16.60 2.18
N ARG A 260 1.55 17.70 1.91
CA ARG A 260 1.15 19.05 2.32
C ARG A 260 -0.15 19.52 1.67
N LEU A 261 -0.41 19.07 0.44
CA LEU A 261 -1.62 19.47 -0.29
C LEU A 261 -2.87 18.76 0.22
N TYR A 262 -2.76 17.48 0.57
CA TYR A 262 -3.92 16.64 0.88
C TYR A 262 -4.10 16.34 2.37
N CYS A 263 -3.02 16.29 3.16
CA CYS A 263 -3.11 15.97 4.58
C CYS A 263 -3.80 17.10 5.36
N ALA A 264 -4.73 16.74 6.24
CA ALA A 264 -5.40 17.70 7.10
C ALA A 264 -4.39 18.45 7.99
N ALA A 265 -4.60 19.75 8.16
CA ALA A 265 -3.66 20.66 8.85
C ALA A 265 -3.25 20.15 10.24
N ARG A 266 -4.19 19.57 10.99
CA ARG A 266 -3.95 19.01 12.34
C ARG A 266 -2.99 17.83 12.37
N TYR A 267 -2.93 17.02 11.31
CA TYR A 267 -2.05 15.86 11.21
C TYR A 267 -0.72 16.17 10.51
N LEU A 268 -0.65 17.29 9.77
CA LEU A 268 0.48 17.61 8.92
C LEU A 268 1.84 17.67 9.65
N PRO A 269 1.97 18.23 10.87
CA PRO A 269 3.26 18.24 11.58
C PRO A 269 3.79 16.82 11.83
N ALA A 270 2.97 15.94 12.41
CA ALA A 270 3.36 14.54 12.66
C ALA A 270 3.57 13.76 11.36
N ALA A 271 2.74 14.00 10.33
CA ALA A 271 2.86 13.35 9.04
C ALA A 271 4.18 13.68 8.32
N ARG A 272 4.70 14.90 8.45
CA ARG A 272 6.01 15.29 7.89
C ARG A 272 7.18 14.61 8.60
N GLU A 273 7.11 14.48 9.92
CA GLU A 273 8.11 13.73 10.69
C GLU A 273 8.07 12.25 10.34
N GLN A 274 6.88 11.64 10.26
CA GLN A 274 6.72 10.26 9.83
C GLN A 274 7.26 10.03 8.41
N LEU A 275 6.95 10.92 7.46
CA LEU A 275 7.47 10.83 6.10
C LEU A 275 9.00 10.93 6.07
N PHE A 276 9.58 11.85 6.85
CA PHE A 276 11.04 11.95 6.99
C PHE A 276 11.64 10.64 7.49
N ASP A 277 11.08 10.06 8.53
CA ASP A 277 11.56 8.81 9.12
C ASP A 277 11.44 7.62 8.14
N MET A 278 10.35 7.54 7.38
CA MET A 278 10.16 6.51 6.34
C MET A 278 11.23 6.61 5.24
N VAL A 279 11.52 7.84 4.77
CA VAL A 279 12.56 8.07 3.74
C VAL A 279 13.95 7.79 4.32
N ALA A 280 14.23 8.24 5.54
CA ALA A 280 15.52 8.01 6.19
C ALA A 280 15.77 6.50 6.41
N LEU A 281 14.77 5.75 6.90
CA LEU A 281 14.89 4.30 7.03
C LEU A 281 15.02 3.58 5.70
N SER A 282 14.30 4.00 4.65
CA SER A 282 14.50 3.45 3.31
C SER A 282 15.97 3.59 2.86
N CYS A 283 16.58 4.72 3.16
CA CYS A 283 18.02 4.93 2.87
C CYS A 283 18.92 4.04 3.75
N ILE A 284 18.68 3.97 5.05
CA ILE A 284 19.48 3.18 6.02
C ILE A 284 19.36 1.68 5.77
N LEU A 285 18.20 1.20 5.35
CA LEU A 285 17.92 -0.21 5.08
C LEU A 285 18.37 -0.65 3.67
N GLY A 286 18.78 0.28 2.81
CA GLY A 286 19.10 -0.04 1.42
C GLY A 286 17.86 -0.44 0.60
N ASN A 287 16.73 0.23 0.84
CA ASN A 287 15.50 0.03 0.10
C ASN A 287 15.45 0.91 -1.15
N GLY A 288 15.77 0.35 -2.30
CA GLY A 288 15.68 1.01 -3.61
C GLY A 288 14.29 0.96 -4.24
N ASP A 289 13.31 0.31 -3.61
CA ASP A 289 11.94 0.20 -4.15
C ASP A 289 10.93 1.13 -3.45
N ALA A 290 11.39 2.11 -2.67
CA ALA A 290 10.53 3.09 -2.01
C ALA A 290 9.99 4.12 -3.01
N HIS A 291 9.09 3.68 -3.91
CA HIS A 291 8.51 4.48 -4.99
C HIS A 291 7.21 5.20 -4.59
N MET A 292 6.58 5.95 -5.51
CA MET A 292 5.38 6.74 -5.24
C MET A 292 4.20 5.95 -4.67
N LYS A 293 4.09 4.65 -4.97
CA LYS A 293 3.00 3.78 -4.46
C LYS A 293 3.25 3.24 -3.04
N ASN A 294 4.45 3.40 -2.48
CA ASN A 294 4.77 2.98 -1.11
C ASN A 294 4.50 4.06 -0.06
N PHE A 295 3.99 5.21 -0.49
CA PHE A 295 3.54 6.30 0.36
C PHE A 295 2.09 6.61 0.01
N GLY A 296 1.26 6.87 1.01
CA GLY A 296 -0.14 7.15 0.77
C GLY A 296 -0.82 7.89 1.92
N VAL A 297 -2.09 8.16 1.73
CA VAL A 297 -2.95 8.78 2.73
C VAL A 297 -4.18 7.93 2.99
N LEU A 298 -4.71 8.06 4.21
CA LEU A 298 -5.95 7.44 4.66
C LEU A 298 -6.97 8.52 5.01
N TYR A 299 -8.26 8.23 4.76
CA TYR A 299 -9.36 9.13 5.10
C TYR A 299 -10.69 8.36 5.23
N ASP A 300 -11.63 8.89 5.96
CA ASP A 300 -12.99 8.32 6.08
C ASP A 300 -13.84 8.71 4.84
N ASP A 301 -13.79 9.97 4.47
CA ASP A 301 -14.38 10.50 3.22
C ASP A 301 -13.52 11.65 2.66
N VAL A 302 -13.83 12.08 1.44
CA VAL A 302 -13.05 13.13 0.75
C VAL A 302 -13.26 14.55 1.30
N LEU A 303 -14.27 14.77 2.14
CA LEU A 303 -14.56 16.07 2.76
C LEU A 303 -13.80 16.30 4.05
N ALA A 304 -12.93 15.45 4.39
CA ALA A 304 -12.34 15.24 5.69
C ALA A 304 -11.41 16.34 6.22
N ASP A 305 -11.63 17.59 5.87
CA ASP A 305 -11.07 18.74 6.60
C ASP A 305 -11.93 19.10 7.82
N GLY A 306 -13.19 18.70 7.79
CA GLY A 306 -14.20 19.07 8.76
C GLY A 306 -14.39 18.10 9.90
N GLY A 307 -13.48 17.23 10.18
CA GLY A 307 -13.47 16.28 11.31
C GLY A 307 -14.84 15.95 11.91
N ASN A 308 -15.07 14.70 12.20
CA ASN A 308 -16.22 14.34 13.01
C ASN A 308 -16.23 15.17 14.30
N PRO A 309 -17.39 15.41 14.92
CA PRO A 309 -17.49 16.18 16.18
C PRO A 309 -16.60 15.68 17.32
N ASP A 310 -16.19 14.42 17.25
CA ASP A 310 -15.27 13.75 18.20
C ASP A 310 -13.78 13.99 17.88
N GLY A 311 -13.45 14.79 16.85
CA GLY A 311 -12.08 15.06 16.43
C GLY A 311 -11.45 13.94 15.60
N SER A 312 -12.18 12.85 15.30
CA SER A 312 -11.77 11.82 14.36
C SER A 312 -12.02 12.26 12.91
N GLY A 313 -11.41 11.58 11.95
CA GLY A 313 -11.56 11.91 10.53
C GLY A 313 -10.43 12.82 10.02
N GLY A 314 -10.48 13.16 8.74
CA GLY A 314 -9.45 13.93 8.06
C GLY A 314 -8.41 13.07 7.37
N VAL A 315 -7.84 13.66 6.33
CA VAL A 315 -6.79 13.01 5.55
C VAL A 315 -5.50 12.96 6.37
N ARG A 316 -4.95 11.77 6.57
CA ARG A 316 -3.73 11.51 7.32
C ARG A 316 -2.77 10.63 6.54
N ILE A 317 -1.49 10.69 6.83
CA ILE A 317 -0.51 9.78 6.23
C ILE A 317 -0.84 8.33 6.62
N ALA A 318 -0.69 7.40 5.66
CA ALA A 318 -0.83 5.98 5.92
C ALA A 318 0.32 5.44 6.79
N PRO A 319 0.14 4.32 7.50
CA PRO A 319 1.25 3.60 8.11
C PRO A 319 2.32 3.24 7.07
N ALA A 320 3.53 2.95 7.52
CA ALA A 320 4.58 2.43 6.64
C ALA A 320 4.29 0.96 6.29
N TYR A 321 4.52 0.58 5.03
CA TYR A 321 4.33 -0.77 4.49
C TYR A 321 5.28 -1.00 3.32
N ASP A 322 5.46 -2.26 2.94
CA ASP A 322 6.23 -2.68 1.76
C ASP A 322 7.68 -2.19 1.81
N ILE A 323 8.35 -2.37 2.96
CA ILE A 323 9.74 -1.96 3.18
C ILE A 323 10.64 -3.17 3.17
N VAL A 324 11.59 -3.19 2.23
CA VAL A 324 12.53 -4.29 2.01
C VAL A 324 13.94 -3.77 1.77
N CYS A 325 14.96 -4.57 2.07
CA CYS A 325 16.33 -4.30 1.65
C CYS A 325 16.55 -4.84 0.23
N THR A 326 16.37 -4.00 -0.79
CA THR A 326 16.58 -4.41 -2.19
C THR A 326 18.05 -4.60 -2.54
N ARG A 327 18.95 -3.87 -1.88
CA ARG A 327 20.40 -3.99 -2.07
C ARG A 327 20.96 -5.35 -1.67
N PHE A 328 20.22 -6.14 -0.91
CA PHE A 328 20.57 -7.52 -0.64
C PHE A 328 20.52 -8.38 -1.92
N TYR A 329 19.56 -8.12 -2.79
CA TYR A 329 19.40 -8.85 -4.06
C TYR A 329 20.14 -8.17 -5.21
N ILE A 330 20.16 -6.84 -5.20
CA ILE A 330 20.74 -5.99 -6.25
C ILE A 330 21.74 -5.03 -5.58
N PRO A 331 23.01 -5.42 -5.41
CA PRO A 331 24.00 -4.60 -4.70
C PRO A 331 24.18 -3.19 -5.29
N GLU A 332 24.00 -3.03 -6.61
CA GLU A 332 24.11 -1.77 -7.35
C GLU A 332 22.81 -0.95 -7.35
N ASP A 333 21.79 -1.39 -6.60
CA ASP A 333 20.50 -0.70 -6.58
C ASP A 333 20.59 0.75 -6.11
N THR A 334 19.64 1.55 -6.57
CA THR A 334 19.56 2.99 -6.28
C THR A 334 18.19 3.33 -5.69
N LEU A 335 18.04 4.51 -5.12
CA LEU A 335 16.75 4.98 -4.65
C LEU A 335 15.71 5.02 -5.78
N ALA A 336 14.48 4.59 -5.48
CA ALA A 336 13.36 4.65 -6.42
C ALA A 336 13.05 6.07 -6.90
N LEU A 337 13.18 7.05 -6.01
CA LEU A 337 12.91 8.46 -6.26
C LEU A 337 14.15 9.30 -5.96
N THR A 338 14.24 10.48 -6.57
CA THR A 338 15.36 11.38 -6.29
C THR A 338 15.26 12.01 -4.89
N LEU A 339 16.40 12.09 -4.21
CA LEU A 339 16.59 12.78 -2.94
C LEU A 339 17.75 13.77 -3.09
N GLY A 340 17.49 15.07 -2.92
CA GLY A 340 18.51 16.09 -3.17
C GLY A 340 19.04 16.10 -4.62
N GLY A 341 18.19 15.69 -5.59
CA GLY A 341 18.58 15.64 -7.02
C GLY A 341 19.36 14.39 -7.44
N SER A 342 19.60 13.42 -6.53
CA SER A 342 20.31 12.17 -6.80
C SER A 342 19.48 10.96 -6.41
N ARG A 343 19.78 9.80 -7.01
CA ARG A 343 19.24 8.49 -6.61
C ARG A 343 20.27 7.60 -5.92
N THR A 344 21.52 8.04 -5.78
CA THR A 344 22.55 7.21 -5.15
C THR A 344 22.41 7.22 -3.63
N PHE A 345 22.54 6.05 -2.98
CA PHE A 345 22.56 5.93 -1.53
C PHE A 345 23.71 6.75 -0.90
N PHE A 346 24.79 6.97 -1.64
CA PHE A 346 25.88 7.81 -1.18
C PHE A 346 25.45 9.28 -1.01
N ALA A 347 24.80 9.86 -2.03
CA ALA A 347 24.32 11.24 -1.99
C ALA A 347 23.11 11.41 -1.04
N ALA A 348 22.38 10.35 -0.75
CA ALA A 348 21.22 10.37 0.15
C ALA A 348 21.55 10.90 1.54
N ARG A 349 22.80 10.70 2.04
CA ARG A 349 23.21 11.20 3.36
C ARG A 349 23.11 12.72 3.46
N GLN A 350 23.59 13.44 2.45
CA GLN A 350 23.40 14.90 2.40
C GLN A 350 21.96 15.26 2.06
N GLY A 351 21.34 14.54 1.12
CA GLY A 351 19.96 14.77 0.70
C GLY A 351 18.95 14.64 1.87
N LEU A 352 19.21 13.80 2.87
CA LEU A 352 18.36 13.68 4.06
C LEU A 352 18.40 14.94 4.93
N LEU A 353 19.53 15.64 5.04
CA LEU A 353 19.59 16.91 5.78
C LEU A 353 18.70 17.96 5.13
N ASP A 354 18.79 18.07 3.80
CA ASP A 354 17.99 19.03 3.04
C ASP A 354 16.50 18.64 3.05
N PHE A 355 16.21 17.35 2.95
CA PHE A 355 14.84 16.82 3.04
C PHE A 355 14.23 17.03 4.44
N GLY A 356 15.00 16.81 5.51
CA GLY A 356 14.58 17.12 6.88
C GLY A 356 14.23 18.60 7.07
N ALA A 357 15.06 19.49 6.54
CA ALA A 357 14.75 20.92 6.52
C ALA A 357 13.47 21.22 5.71
N ALA A 358 13.28 20.57 4.57
CA ALA A 358 12.05 20.67 3.80
C ALA A 358 10.83 20.14 4.56
N CYS A 359 10.99 19.17 5.46
CA CYS A 359 9.94 18.69 6.37
C CYS A 359 9.70 19.61 7.57
N ASP A 360 10.34 20.79 7.62
CA ASP A 360 10.31 21.75 8.75
C ASP A 360 10.88 21.16 10.06
N ILE A 361 11.82 20.21 9.96
CA ILE A 361 12.52 19.62 11.12
C ILE A 361 13.85 20.38 11.32
N PRO A 362 14.13 20.86 12.53
CA PRO A 362 15.40 21.54 12.83
C PRO A 362 16.62 20.65 12.52
N LYS A 363 17.66 21.19 11.89
CA LYS A 363 18.84 20.44 11.41
C LYS A 363 19.50 19.57 12.50
N ALA A 364 19.59 20.09 13.73
CA ALA A 364 20.12 19.30 14.85
C ALA A 364 19.27 18.07 15.17
N ARG A 365 17.93 18.22 15.11
CA ARG A 365 16.98 17.12 15.32
C ARG A 365 17.04 16.11 14.17
N VAL A 366 17.20 16.55 12.92
CA VAL A 366 17.41 15.68 11.76
C VAL A 366 18.63 14.77 11.98
N ARG A 367 19.79 15.35 12.37
CA ARG A 367 21.01 14.57 12.65
C ARG A 367 20.80 13.56 13.76
N SER A 368 20.25 14.01 14.90
CA SER A 368 19.99 13.14 16.04
C SER A 368 19.07 11.98 15.66
N ARG A 369 18.02 12.26 14.87
CA ARG A 369 17.07 11.24 14.43
C ARG A 369 17.67 10.21 13.50
N ILE A 370 18.49 10.63 12.53
CA ILE A 370 19.24 9.70 11.64
C ILE A 370 20.14 8.77 12.46
N ILE A 371 20.87 9.30 13.43
CA ILE A 371 21.73 8.52 14.33
C ILE A 371 20.89 7.51 15.12
N GLU A 372 19.77 7.95 15.68
CA GLU A 372 18.85 7.11 16.43
C GLU A 372 18.31 5.96 15.57
N LEU A 373 17.83 6.25 14.35
CA LEU A 373 17.31 5.25 13.42
C LEU A 373 18.38 4.21 13.05
N ALA A 374 19.60 4.65 12.80
CA ALA A 374 20.71 3.73 12.53
C ALA A 374 21.04 2.85 13.73
N LYS A 375 21.02 3.38 14.97
CA LYS A 375 21.21 2.60 16.20
C LYS A 375 20.08 1.61 16.44
N ILE A 376 18.83 2.00 16.23
CA ILE A 376 17.66 1.11 16.30
C ILE A 376 17.82 -0.03 15.31
N THR A 377 18.22 0.27 14.06
CA THR A 377 18.48 -0.75 13.04
C THR A 377 19.47 -1.79 13.52
N LEU A 378 20.64 -1.37 14.01
CA LEU A 378 21.67 -2.30 14.47
C LEU A 378 21.23 -3.15 15.67
N ARG A 379 20.52 -2.56 16.64
CA ARG A 379 19.98 -3.29 17.80
C ARG A 379 18.93 -4.30 17.37
N THR A 380 18.03 -3.91 16.47
CA THR A 380 16.97 -4.79 15.98
C THR A 380 17.53 -6.00 15.25
N LEU A 381 18.58 -5.82 14.44
CA LEU A 381 19.27 -6.94 13.78
C LEU A 381 19.91 -7.91 14.77
N GLN A 382 20.44 -7.42 15.90
CA GLN A 382 20.97 -8.28 16.96
C GLN A 382 19.86 -9.10 17.64
N ASP A 383 18.73 -8.45 17.98
CA ASP A 383 17.60 -9.12 18.63
C ASP A 383 16.92 -10.14 17.73
N LEU A 384 16.85 -9.85 16.43
CA LEU A 384 16.27 -10.74 15.41
C LEU A 384 17.31 -11.64 14.72
N LYS A 385 18.49 -11.85 15.34
CA LYS A 385 19.56 -12.66 14.75
C LYS A 385 19.08 -14.03 14.29
N HIS A 386 18.25 -14.71 15.09
CA HIS A 386 17.71 -16.03 14.76
C HIS A 386 16.85 -16.04 13.48
N MET A 387 16.18 -14.92 13.17
CA MET A 387 15.45 -14.75 11.91
C MET A 387 16.39 -14.37 10.77
N ALA A 388 17.34 -13.48 11.02
CA ALA A 388 18.32 -13.07 10.03
C ALA A 388 19.22 -14.23 9.58
N ASP A 389 19.51 -15.17 10.46
CA ASP A 389 20.29 -16.38 10.14
C ASP A 389 19.55 -17.29 9.13
N LYS A 390 18.23 -17.18 8.99
CA LYS A 390 17.44 -17.87 7.94
C LYS A 390 17.67 -17.29 6.53
N LEU A 391 18.17 -16.04 6.42
CA LEU A 391 18.53 -15.39 5.17
C LEU A 391 19.97 -14.82 5.28
N PRO A 392 20.99 -15.68 5.11
CA PRO A 392 22.38 -15.31 5.31
C PRO A 392 22.82 -14.12 4.45
N GLY A 393 23.53 -13.16 5.05
CA GLY A 393 24.02 -11.95 4.40
C GLY A 393 23.09 -10.74 4.51
N LEU A 394 21.79 -10.92 4.72
CA LEU A 394 20.85 -9.78 4.81
C LEU A 394 21.23 -8.82 5.94
N ALA A 395 21.43 -9.37 7.16
CA ALA A 395 21.80 -8.54 8.32
C ALA A 395 23.11 -7.78 8.11
N GLU A 396 24.06 -8.37 7.42
CA GLU A 396 25.35 -7.72 7.11
C GLU A 396 25.16 -6.54 6.16
N VAL A 397 24.40 -6.71 5.09
CA VAL A 397 24.12 -5.63 4.13
C VAL A 397 23.45 -4.45 4.84
N ILE A 398 22.38 -4.69 5.61
CA ILE A 398 21.66 -3.65 6.35
C ILE A 398 22.57 -3.00 7.41
N ALA A 399 23.33 -3.80 8.16
CA ALA A 399 24.22 -3.27 9.20
C ALA A 399 25.34 -2.39 8.61
N ASN A 400 25.88 -2.74 7.45
CA ASN A 400 26.90 -1.95 6.79
C ASN A 400 26.36 -0.58 6.38
N GLU A 401 25.16 -0.51 5.79
CA GLU A 401 24.52 0.77 5.48
C GLU A 401 24.28 1.59 6.75
N ALA A 402 23.70 1.01 7.80
CA ALA A 402 23.43 1.70 9.05
C ALA A 402 24.72 2.28 9.69
N ARG A 403 25.83 1.54 9.68
CA ARG A 403 27.13 2.01 10.17
C ARG A 403 27.67 3.20 9.37
N LEU A 404 27.46 3.22 8.05
CA LEU A 404 27.87 4.36 7.21
C LEU A 404 27.14 5.64 7.62
N TYR A 405 25.85 5.56 8.01
CA TYR A 405 25.12 6.69 8.56
C TYR A 405 25.67 7.16 9.91
N LEU A 406 25.98 6.23 10.83
CA LEU A 406 26.63 6.58 12.10
C LEU A 406 27.97 7.27 11.88
N MET A 407 28.84 6.69 11.05
CA MET A 407 30.16 7.30 10.73
C MET A 407 30.04 8.70 10.11
N THR A 408 28.96 8.98 9.40
CA THR A 408 28.73 10.28 8.73
C THR A 408 28.19 11.32 9.72
N PHE A 409 27.33 10.92 10.65
CA PHE A 409 26.56 11.85 11.47
C PHE A 409 26.96 11.92 12.95
N GLU A 410 27.74 10.98 13.49
CA GLU A 410 28.28 11.07 14.86
C GLU A 410 29.52 11.94 14.99
N LYS A 411 30.10 12.39 13.87
CA LYS A 411 31.20 13.37 13.83
C LYS A 411 30.56 14.78 13.93
#